data_777452090a6415af862c7725304f01f9
#
_entry.id   777452090a6415af862c7725304f01f9
#
_cell.length_a   1.000
_cell.length_b   1.000
_cell.length_c   1.000
_cell.angle_alpha   90.00
_cell.angle_beta   90.00
_cell.angle_gamma   90.00
#
_symmetry.space_group_name_H-M   'P 1'
#
loop_
_entity.id
_entity.type
_entity.pdbx_description
1 polymer ?
#
loop_
_entity_poly.entity_id
_entity_poly.type
_entity_poly.pdbx_seq_one_letter_code
_entity_poly.pdbx_strand_id
1 'polypeptide(L)'
;MSFFSNLFRDIAIDLGTANTLIFIKGKGVVLNEPSIVARERNTGKIVAIGHEALLMHEKTHPGIITIRPLASGVIADYEATEELIKGLINKTKSQFSFGIRRMVIGIPSGITEVEKRAVRDSAEHVGAREVYLVTEPMAAAIGIGLDVKEPMGNMIVDIGGGTTEIAVISLGGIASGESLRVAGTDITNAIIRHFRKAYNLAIGERTAEDVKIKIASAYKLEKEMTMMVRGRNLVTALPEEREVNSATIREAIATPISQIITSIKKSLEVTKPELSADILDRGLFLAGGGALIKGLCLLYTSDAADE
;
A
#
# COMPACT_ATOMS: atom_id res chain seq x y z
N MET A 1 -1.52 -0.38 -39.79
CA MET A 1 -1.04 -0.23 -38.40
C MET A 1 0.47 -0.07 -38.44
N SER A 2 0.98 1.06 -37.96
CA SER A 2 2.39 1.44 -38.12
C SER A 2 3.33 0.48 -37.41
N PHE A 3 4.36 0.00 -38.08
CA PHE A 3 5.44 -0.82 -37.55
C PHE A 3 6.15 -0.15 -36.35
N PHE A 4 6.07 1.18 -36.23
CA PHE A 4 6.59 2.00 -35.17
C PHE A 4 5.75 1.99 -33.87
N SER A 5 4.51 1.53 -33.86
CA SER A 5 3.66 1.50 -32.68
C SER A 5 4.12 0.49 -31.60
N ASN A 6 4.90 -0.52 -32.02
CA ASN A 6 5.46 -1.55 -31.13
C ASN A 6 6.80 -1.15 -30.45
N LEU A 7 7.35 -0.01 -30.82
CA LEU A 7 8.67 0.44 -30.33
C LEU A 7 8.58 1.17 -28.99
N PHE A 8 7.43 1.78 -28.69
CA PHE A 8 7.15 2.47 -27.43
C PHE A 8 6.18 1.65 -26.59
N ARG A 9 6.31 1.72 -25.29
CA ARG A 9 5.45 0.98 -24.37
C ARG A 9 4.49 1.90 -23.60
N ASP A 10 3.31 1.35 -23.35
CA ASP A 10 2.35 1.89 -22.39
C ASP A 10 2.59 1.14 -21.08
N ILE A 11 2.81 1.88 -20.01
CA ILE A 11 3.05 1.33 -18.67
C ILE A 11 2.05 1.88 -17.66
N ALA A 12 1.80 1.13 -16.60
CA ALA A 12 1.13 1.64 -15.41
C ALA A 12 2.06 1.46 -14.20
N ILE A 13 2.03 2.42 -13.31
CA ILE A 13 2.77 2.40 -12.04
C ILE A 13 1.76 2.56 -10.93
N ASP A 14 1.75 1.60 -10.01
CA ASP A 14 1.17 1.76 -8.70
C ASP A 14 2.28 2.23 -7.77
N LEU A 15 2.25 3.51 -7.41
CA LEU A 15 3.27 4.17 -6.60
C LEU A 15 2.87 4.14 -5.12
N GLY A 16 2.83 2.95 -4.54
CA GLY A 16 2.39 2.75 -3.17
C GLY A 16 3.44 3.09 -2.11
N THR A 17 2.98 3.42 -0.90
CA THR A 17 3.84 3.73 0.26
C THR A 17 4.77 2.57 0.65
N ALA A 18 4.29 1.33 0.58
CA ALA A 18 5.08 0.14 0.95
C ALA A 18 5.82 -0.46 -0.24
N ASN A 19 5.13 -0.64 -1.36
CA ASN A 19 5.64 -1.25 -2.58
C ASN A 19 5.24 -0.44 -3.80
N THR A 20 6.10 -0.44 -4.81
CA THR A 20 5.81 0.10 -6.15
C THR A 20 5.73 -1.04 -7.15
N LEU A 21 4.64 -1.09 -7.92
CA LEU A 21 4.46 -2.06 -8.98
C LEU A 21 4.55 -1.39 -10.35
N ILE A 22 5.17 -2.07 -11.31
CA ILE A 22 5.19 -1.64 -12.72
C ILE A 22 4.53 -2.71 -13.57
N PHE A 23 3.50 -2.28 -14.29
CA PHE A 23 2.79 -3.08 -15.29
C PHE A 23 3.14 -2.58 -16.68
N ILE A 24 3.41 -3.49 -17.60
CA ILE A 24 3.63 -3.20 -19.02
C ILE A 24 2.50 -3.81 -19.84
N LYS A 25 1.87 -3.01 -20.69
CA LYS A 25 0.81 -3.48 -21.58
C LYS A 25 1.30 -4.65 -22.43
N GLY A 26 0.58 -5.78 -22.36
CA GLY A 26 0.89 -7.02 -23.04
C GLY A 26 1.92 -7.93 -22.37
N LYS A 27 2.47 -7.53 -21.22
CA LYS A 27 3.40 -8.36 -20.40
C LYS A 27 2.90 -8.61 -19.00
N GLY A 28 1.96 -7.81 -18.49
CA GLY A 28 1.50 -7.89 -17.10
C GLY A 28 2.39 -7.13 -16.14
N VAL A 29 2.33 -7.50 -14.85
CA VAL A 29 3.21 -6.95 -13.79
C VAL A 29 4.61 -7.49 -14.00
N VAL A 30 5.55 -6.60 -14.29
CA VAL A 30 6.95 -6.93 -14.59
C VAL A 30 7.89 -6.61 -13.43
N LEU A 31 7.42 -5.83 -12.45
CA LEU A 31 8.20 -5.44 -11.29
C LEU A 31 7.28 -5.20 -10.09
N ASN A 32 7.70 -5.71 -8.93
CA ASN A 32 7.11 -5.44 -7.63
C ASN A 32 8.27 -5.27 -6.64
N GLU A 33 8.50 -4.05 -6.21
CA GLU A 33 9.65 -3.69 -5.37
C GLU A 33 9.21 -2.81 -4.20
N PRO A 34 9.83 -2.95 -3.02
CA PRO A 34 9.61 -2.03 -1.91
C PRO A 34 9.89 -0.58 -2.29
N SER A 35 9.06 0.34 -1.84
CA SER A 35 9.22 1.78 -2.04
C SER A 35 10.24 2.37 -1.05
N ILE A 36 11.51 2.01 -1.25
CA ILE A 36 12.61 2.42 -0.39
C ILE A 36 13.89 2.62 -1.21
N VAL A 37 14.67 3.62 -0.84
CA VAL A 37 16.00 3.91 -1.41
C VAL A 37 17.06 3.94 -0.30
N ALA A 38 18.27 3.53 -0.64
CA ALA A 38 19.45 3.70 0.21
C ALA A 38 20.42 4.66 -0.46
N ARG A 39 20.91 5.67 0.28
CA ARG A 39 21.87 6.64 -0.24
C ARG A 39 22.99 6.91 0.75
N GLU A 40 24.16 7.30 0.22
CA GLU A 40 25.25 7.81 1.03
C GLU A 40 24.85 9.15 1.66
N ARG A 41 25.05 9.29 2.96
CA ARG A 41 24.68 10.50 3.70
C ARG A 41 25.43 11.76 3.21
N ASN A 42 26.70 11.62 2.90
CA ASN A 42 27.56 12.77 2.59
C ASN A 42 27.45 13.22 1.13
N THR A 43 27.28 12.30 0.21
CA THR A 43 27.26 12.58 -1.24
C THR A 43 25.84 12.65 -1.81
N GLY A 44 24.84 12.13 -1.10
CA GLY A 44 23.48 11.93 -1.62
C GLY A 44 23.37 10.83 -2.66
N LYS A 45 24.48 10.17 -3.05
CA LYS A 45 24.48 9.15 -4.10
C LYS A 45 23.65 7.95 -3.72
N ILE A 46 22.77 7.50 -4.64
CA ILE A 46 21.98 6.27 -4.48
C ILE A 46 22.91 5.05 -4.51
N VAL A 47 22.76 4.21 -3.49
CA VAL A 47 23.50 2.95 -3.31
C VAL A 47 22.65 1.77 -3.72
N ALA A 48 21.36 1.77 -3.36
CA ALA A 48 20.43 0.68 -3.67
C ALA A 48 18.97 1.18 -3.72
N ILE A 49 18.11 0.42 -4.38
CA ILE A 49 16.68 0.71 -4.55
C ILE A 49 15.88 -0.59 -4.42
N GLY A 50 14.70 -0.50 -3.79
CA GLY A 50 13.78 -1.61 -3.69
C GLY A 50 14.28 -2.71 -2.73
N HIS A 51 14.22 -3.96 -3.12
CA HIS A 51 14.62 -5.09 -2.28
C HIS A 51 16.04 -4.99 -1.74
N GLU A 52 16.98 -4.50 -2.54
CA GLU A 52 18.37 -4.29 -2.11
C GLU A 52 18.45 -3.25 -0.98
N ALA A 53 17.75 -2.12 -1.13
CA ALA A 53 17.67 -1.10 -0.09
C ALA A 53 16.94 -1.61 1.17
N LEU A 54 15.89 -2.43 1.01
CA LEU A 54 15.18 -3.04 2.13
C LEU A 54 16.07 -4.01 2.93
N LEU A 55 16.98 -4.73 2.26
CA LEU A 55 17.94 -5.59 2.95
C LEU A 55 18.94 -4.79 3.80
N MET A 56 19.20 -3.54 3.43
CA MET A 56 20.05 -2.61 4.17
C MET A 56 19.31 -1.91 5.32
N HIS A 57 17.98 -1.78 5.21
CA HIS A 57 17.17 -1.06 6.20
C HIS A 57 17.39 -1.60 7.62
N GLU A 58 17.55 -0.68 8.59
CA GLU A 58 17.87 -0.97 10.00
C GLU A 58 19.22 -1.72 10.23
N LYS A 59 20.07 -1.86 9.19
CA LYS A 59 21.37 -2.56 9.27
C LYS A 59 22.54 -1.73 8.76
N THR A 60 22.29 -0.49 8.33
CA THR A 60 23.32 0.37 7.76
C THR A 60 24.27 0.91 8.82
N HIS A 61 25.52 1.16 8.43
CA HIS A 61 26.42 2.01 9.20
C HIS A 61 26.06 3.51 9.02
N PRO A 62 26.55 4.44 9.87
CA PRO A 62 26.13 5.84 9.84
C PRO A 62 26.32 6.59 8.52
N GLY A 63 27.18 6.11 7.62
CA GLY A 63 27.41 6.69 6.29
C GLY A 63 26.32 6.39 5.26
N ILE A 64 25.43 5.43 5.50
CA ILE A 64 24.34 5.07 4.59
C ILE A 64 23.00 5.25 5.35
N ILE A 65 22.06 5.91 4.69
CA ILE A 65 20.69 6.08 5.17
C ILE A 65 19.70 5.41 4.21
N THR A 66 18.65 4.82 4.77
CA THR A 66 17.52 4.32 4.00
C THR A 66 16.34 5.27 4.18
N ILE A 67 15.64 5.56 3.09
CA ILE A 67 14.55 6.53 3.03
C ILE A 67 13.37 5.85 2.36
N ARG A 68 12.19 5.98 2.97
CA ARG A 68 10.90 5.71 2.33
C ARG A 68 10.40 7.02 1.75
N PRO A 69 10.45 7.19 0.42
CA PRO A 69 10.11 8.47 -0.21
C PRO A 69 8.63 8.80 -0.15
N LEU A 70 7.80 7.80 0.14
CA LEU A 70 6.34 7.93 0.28
C LEU A 70 5.93 7.62 1.72
N ALA A 71 5.10 8.44 2.30
CA ALA A 71 4.54 8.25 3.64
C ALA A 71 3.05 8.61 3.65
N SER A 72 2.23 7.72 4.18
CA SER A 72 0.77 7.94 4.27
C SER A 72 0.13 8.40 2.94
N GLY A 73 0.53 7.76 1.83
CA GLY A 73 0.01 8.04 0.49
C GLY A 73 0.54 9.32 -0.17
N VAL A 74 1.45 10.05 0.46
CA VAL A 74 1.98 11.31 -0.09
C VAL A 74 3.49 11.24 -0.28
N ILE A 75 4.00 12.11 -1.16
CA ILE A 75 5.45 12.26 -1.38
C ILE A 75 6.03 12.98 -0.15
N ALA A 76 6.85 12.26 0.62
CA ALA A 76 7.57 12.81 1.76
C ALA A 76 8.95 13.35 1.39
N ASP A 77 9.58 12.74 0.38
CA ASP A 77 10.87 13.17 -0.18
C ASP A 77 10.78 13.12 -1.71
N TYR A 78 10.74 14.29 -2.32
CA TYR A 78 10.55 14.45 -3.76
C TYR A 78 11.73 13.86 -4.56
N GLU A 79 12.96 14.20 -4.17
CA GLU A 79 14.17 13.74 -4.84
C GLU A 79 14.30 12.21 -4.76
N ALA A 80 14.07 11.64 -3.57
CA ALA A 80 14.09 10.21 -3.38
C ALA A 80 12.96 9.49 -4.15
N THR A 81 11.79 10.13 -4.34
CA THR A 81 10.69 9.59 -5.16
C THR A 81 11.09 9.53 -6.64
N GLU A 82 11.65 10.61 -7.17
CA GLU A 82 12.13 10.67 -8.57
C GLU A 82 13.20 9.60 -8.80
N GLU A 83 14.17 9.49 -7.90
CA GLU A 83 15.23 8.48 -7.97
C GLU A 83 14.68 7.05 -7.87
N LEU A 84 13.68 6.80 -6.99
CA LEU A 84 12.99 5.53 -6.91
C LEU A 84 12.37 5.17 -8.26
N ILE A 85 11.52 6.05 -8.81
CA ILE A 85 10.83 5.81 -10.09
C ILE A 85 11.85 5.57 -11.21
N LYS A 86 12.86 6.43 -11.31
CA LYS A 86 13.94 6.31 -12.30
C LYS A 86 14.70 4.98 -12.19
N GLY A 87 15.04 4.59 -10.97
CA GLY A 87 15.76 3.35 -10.72
C GLY A 87 14.90 2.11 -11.03
N LEU A 88 13.61 2.12 -10.65
CA LEU A 88 12.69 1.02 -10.95
C LEU A 88 12.42 0.89 -12.45
N ILE A 89 12.25 2.01 -13.16
CA ILE A 89 12.13 2.01 -14.62
C ILE A 89 13.43 1.48 -15.27
N ASN A 90 14.60 1.85 -14.74
CA ASN A 90 15.88 1.35 -15.24
C ASN A 90 16.01 -0.18 -15.07
N LYS A 91 15.50 -0.76 -13.96
CA LYS A 91 15.43 -2.22 -13.79
C LYS A 91 14.57 -2.89 -14.86
N THR A 92 13.61 -2.19 -15.45
CA THR A 92 12.73 -2.70 -16.51
C THR A 92 13.20 -2.35 -17.93
N LYS A 93 14.32 -1.62 -18.11
CA LYS A 93 14.78 -1.16 -19.43
C LYS A 93 15.01 -2.26 -20.46
N SER A 94 15.44 -3.45 -20.06
CA SER A 94 15.54 -4.60 -20.97
C SER A 94 14.18 -5.01 -21.57
N GLN A 95 13.09 -4.53 -20.99
CA GLN A 95 11.72 -4.73 -21.45
C GLN A 95 11.27 -3.69 -22.48
N PHE A 96 12.02 -2.58 -22.68
CA PHE A 96 11.69 -1.48 -23.58
C PHE A 96 12.70 -1.38 -24.71
N SER A 97 12.21 -1.18 -25.95
CA SER A 97 13.11 -0.96 -27.09
C SER A 97 13.40 0.52 -27.34
N PHE A 98 12.45 1.45 -27.12
CA PHE A 98 12.58 2.86 -27.52
C PHE A 98 11.97 3.91 -26.56
N GLY A 99 11.44 3.53 -25.41
CA GLY A 99 10.96 4.47 -24.42
C GLY A 99 9.48 4.28 -24.03
N ILE A 100 8.98 5.20 -23.19
CA ILE A 100 7.64 5.18 -22.62
C ILE A 100 6.77 6.17 -23.41
N ARG A 101 5.68 5.68 -24.02
CA ARG A 101 4.72 6.55 -24.68
C ARG A 101 3.73 7.09 -23.67
N ARG A 102 3.01 6.19 -22.98
CA ARG A 102 2.01 6.54 -21.98
C ARG A 102 2.36 5.91 -20.65
N MET A 103 2.26 6.72 -19.60
CA MET A 103 2.40 6.27 -18.22
C MET A 103 1.10 6.59 -17.47
N VAL A 104 0.47 5.57 -16.90
CA VAL A 104 -0.68 5.71 -15.99
C VAL A 104 -0.16 5.51 -14.58
N ILE A 105 -0.47 6.44 -13.66
CA ILE A 105 -0.01 6.35 -12.26
C ILE A 105 -1.22 6.40 -11.34
N GLY A 106 -1.29 5.41 -10.42
CA GLY A 106 -2.23 5.40 -9.30
C GLY A 106 -1.89 6.51 -8.32
N ILE A 107 -2.92 7.22 -7.85
CA ILE A 107 -2.79 8.27 -6.84
C ILE A 107 -3.91 8.14 -5.80
N PRO A 108 -3.66 8.45 -4.52
CA PRO A 108 -4.70 8.51 -3.50
C PRO A 108 -5.78 9.54 -3.85
N SER A 109 -7.01 9.29 -3.39
CA SER A 109 -8.14 10.20 -3.66
C SER A 109 -7.97 11.58 -2.99
N GLY A 110 -7.31 11.61 -1.83
CA GLY A 110 -7.07 12.83 -1.03
C GLY A 110 -5.82 13.63 -1.39
N ILE A 111 -5.19 13.34 -2.53
CA ILE A 111 -3.95 14.02 -2.96
C ILE A 111 -4.19 15.48 -3.37
N THR A 112 -3.29 16.38 -2.99
CA THR A 112 -3.34 17.80 -3.35
C THR A 112 -2.90 18.03 -4.81
N GLU A 113 -3.28 19.18 -5.40
CA GLU A 113 -2.84 19.54 -6.77
C GLU A 113 -1.32 19.70 -6.88
N VAL A 114 -0.65 20.12 -5.79
CA VAL A 114 0.82 20.22 -5.74
C VAL A 114 1.46 18.84 -5.83
N GLU A 115 0.94 17.88 -5.07
CA GLU A 115 1.41 16.49 -5.08
C GLU A 115 1.11 15.81 -6.43
N LYS A 116 -0.08 16.04 -7.03
CA LYS A 116 -0.40 15.55 -8.39
C LYS A 116 0.61 16.06 -9.42
N ARG A 117 0.95 17.34 -9.33
CA ARG A 117 1.96 17.94 -10.20
C ARG A 117 3.33 17.29 -9.98
N ALA A 118 3.73 17.09 -8.73
CA ALA A 118 4.98 16.46 -8.36
C ALA A 118 5.11 15.04 -8.96
N VAL A 119 4.04 14.23 -8.88
CA VAL A 119 4.00 12.88 -9.47
C VAL A 119 4.14 12.97 -11.01
N ARG A 120 3.42 13.91 -11.64
CA ARG A 120 3.49 14.10 -13.10
C ARG A 120 4.88 14.52 -13.54
N ASP A 121 5.46 15.53 -12.90
CA ASP A 121 6.79 16.04 -13.22
C ASP A 121 7.85 14.92 -13.08
N SER A 122 7.78 14.10 -12.02
CA SER A 122 8.65 12.94 -11.85
C SER A 122 8.50 11.92 -12.99
N ALA A 123 7.27 11.67 -13.45
CA ALA A 123 7.02 10.76 -14.57
C ALA A 123 7.55 11.29 -15.92
N GLU A 124 7.44 12.59 -16.15
CA GLU A 124 7.97 13.26 -17.35
C GLU A 124 9.51 13.25 -17.33
N HIS A 125 10.15 13.50 -16.19
CA HIS A 125 11.60 13.46 -16.03
C HIS A 125 12.21 12.07 -16.32
N VAL A 126 11.46 10.99 -16.08
CA VAL A 126 11.93 9.64 -16.44
C VAL A 126 11.63 9.25 -17.89
N GLY A 127 11.07 10.17 -18.69
CA GLY A 127 10.91 10.05 -20.13
C GLY A 127 9.54 9.59 -20.60
N ALA A 128 8.50 9.68 -19.78
CA ALA A 128 7.12 9.49 -20.23
C ALA A 128 6.68 10.66 -21.11
N ARG A 129 6.06 10.36 -22.30
CA ARG A 129 5.56 11.40 -23.21
C ARG A 129 4.18 11.90 -22.83
N GLU A 130 3.36 11.01 -22.32
CA GLU A 130 1.99 11.29 -21.88
C GLU A 130 1.81 10.68 -20.49
N VAL A 131 1.36 11.47 -19.51
CA VAL A 131 1.13 11.03 -18.13
C VAL A 131 -0.34 11.18 -17.77
N TYR A 132 -0.93 10.09 -17.31
CA TYR A 132 -2.31 10.02 -16.84
C TYR A 132 -2.32 9.62 -15.36
N LEU A 133 -3.06 10.37 -14.56
CA LEU A 133 -3.28 10.06 -13.15
C LEU A 133 -4.66 9.45 -12.96
N VAL A 134 -4.75 8.37 -12.22
CA VAL A 134 -6.00 7.69 -11.87
C VAL A 134 -6.05 7.49 -10.36
N THR A 135 -7.22 7.67 -9.74
CA THR A 135 -7.36 7.40 -8.31
C THR A 135 -7.26 5.90 -8.03
N GLU A 136 -6.56 5.54 -6.94
CA GLU A 136 -6.33 4.14 -6.55
C GLU A 136 -7.63 3.32 -6.50
N PRO A 137 -8.74 3.77 -5.85
CA PRO A 137 -9.96 2.97 -5.83
C PRO A 137 -10.59 2.78 -7.21
N MET A 138 -10.47 3.77 -8.13
CA MET A 138 -10.94 3.61 -9.50
C MET A 138 -10.08 2.58 -10.26
N ALA A 139 -8.76 2.63 -10.07
CA ALA A 139 -7.85 1.65 -10.66
C ALA A 139 -8.11 0.24 -10.12
N ALA A 140 -8.37 0.10 -8.81
CA ALA A 140 -8.73 -1.16 -8.17
C ALA A 140 -10.04 -1.73 -8.74
N ALA A 141 -11.10 -0.89 -8.85
CA ALA A 141 -12.38 -1.30 -9.42
C ALA A 141 -12.25 -1.84 -10.86
N ILE A 142 -11.49 -1.12 -11.70
CA ILE A 142 -11.21 -1.55 -13.08
C ILE A 142 -10.39 -2.85 -13.06
N GLY A 143 -9.41 -2.96 -12.16
CA GLY A 143 -8.52 -4.11 -12.05
C GLY A 143 -9.23 -5.42 -11.70
N ILE A 144 -10.26 -5.37 -10.85
CA ILE A 144 -11.10 -6.52 -10.49
C ILE A 144 -12.23 -6.78 -11.51
N GLY A 145 -12.32 -5.98 -12.57
CA GLY A 145 -13.26 -6.18 -13.66
C GLY A 145 -14.67 -5.63 -13.43
N LEU A 146 -14.84 -4.66 -12.50
CA LEU A 146 -16.14 -3.99 -12.34
C LEU A 146 -16.41 -3.08 -13.54
N ASP A 147 -17.65 -3.08 -14.03
CA ASP A 147 -18.10 -2.07 -14.99
C ASP A 147 -18.42 -0.77 -14.24
N VAL A 148 -17.40 0.07 -14.11
CA VAL A 148 -17.50 1.34 -13.40
C VAL A 148 -18.44 2.36 -14.06
N LYS A 149 -18.89 2.09 -15.30
CA LYS A 149 -19.77 3.00 -16.04
C LYS A 149 -21.26 2.74 -15.81
N GLU A 150 -21.59 1.59 -15.26
CA GLU A 150 -22.97 1.27 -14.91
C GLU A 150 -23.53 2.24 -13.86
N PRO A 151 -24.87 2.51 -13.89
CA PRO A 151 -25.54 3.34 -12.88
C PRO A 151 -25.81 2.54 -11.60
N MET A 152 -24.79 1.86 -11.09
CA MET A 152 -24.87 1.01 -9.90
C MET A 152 -23.75 1.37 -8.92
N GLY A 153 -24.06 1.36 -7.61
CA GLY A 153 -23.12 1.61 -6.54
C GLY A 153 -22.14 0.44 -6.34
N ASN A 154 -20.84 0.71 -6.50
CA ASN A 154 -19.78 -0.26 -6.18
C ASN A 154 -18.89 0.34 -5.11
N MET A 155 -18.84 -0.27 -3.92
CA MET A 155 -17.96 0.18 -2.84
C MET A 155 -16.64 -0.57 -2.88
N ILE A 156 -15.57 0.21 -3.00
CA ILE A 156 -14.19 -0.29 -2.97
C ILE A 156 -13.53 0.18 -1.67
N VAL A 157 -12.84 -0.73 -1.00
CA VAL A 157 -12.00 -0.45 0.16
C VAL A 157 -10.60 -0.98 -0.16
N ASP A 158 -9.71 -0.08 -0.50
CA ASP A 158 -8.31 -0.40 -0.82
C ASP A 158 -7.43 -0.09 0.39
N ILE A 159 -6.92 -1.13 1.04
CA ILE A 159 -6.07 -1.03 2.23
C ILE A 159 -4.62 -1.22 1.82
N GLY A 160 -3.97 -0.11 1.54
CA GLY A 160 -2.58 -0.06 1.13
C GLY A 160 -1.57 -0.16 2.28
N GLY A 161 -0.35 0.32 2.01
CA GLY A 161 0.70 0.44 3.03
C GLY A 161 0.54 1.67 3.91
N GLY A 162 0.19 2.82 3.32
CA GLY A 162 0.13 4.13 4.01
C GLY A 162 -1.26 4.73 4.10
N THR A 163 -2.18 4.31 3.23
CA THR A 163 -3.56 4.81 3.15
C THR A 163 -4.55 3.67 3.03
N THR A 164 -5.76 3.92 3.52
CA THR A 164 -6.95 3.15 3.20
C THR A 164 -7.88 4.06 2.40
N GLU A 165 -8.09 3.72 1.14
CA GLU A 165 -8.96 4.43 0.23
C GLU A 165 -10.33 3.76 0.20
N ILE A 166 -11.37 4.51 0.52
CA ILE A 166 -12.75 4.05 0.52
C ILE A 166 -13.50 4.87 -0.51
N ALA A 167 -14.13 4.23 -1.49
CA ALA A 167 -14.89 4.93 -2.52
C ALA A 167 -16.12 4.16 -2.96
N VAL A 168 -17.22 4.87 -3.15
CA VAL A 168 -18.40 4.39 -3.87
C VAL A 168 -18.35 4.93 -5.29
N ILE A 169 -18.28 4.02 -6.26
CA ILE A 169 -18.10 4.31 -7.67
C ILE A 169 -19.42 4.02 -8.42
N SER A 170 -19.86 4.95 -9.23
CA SER A 170 -21.02 4.80 -10.12
C SER A 170 -20.88 5.74 -11.31
N LEU A 171 -21.39 5.35 -12.48
CA LEU A 171 -21.40 6.18 -13.70
C LEU A 171 -20.02 6.73 -14.10
N GLY A 172 -18.97 5.96 -13.88
CA GLY A 172 -17.59 6.31 -14.22
C GLY A 172 -16.94 7.33 -13.30
N GLY A 173 -17.55 7.65 -12.16
CA GLY A 173 -17.04 8.63 -11.18
C GLY A 173 -17.13 8.13 -9.74
N ILE A 174 -16.42 8.81 -8.84
CA ILE A 174 -16.52 8.59 -7.39
C ILE A 174 -17.71 9.41 -6.89
N ALA A 175 -18.77 8.72 -6.43
CA ALA A 175 -19.98 9.34 -5.90
C ALA A 175 -19.78 9.80 -4.44
N SER A 176 -19.08 9.02 -3.63
CA SER A 176 -18.63 9.37 -2.29
C SER A 176 -17.30 8.66 -2.00
N GLY A 177 -16.47 9.20 -1.13
CA GLY A 177 -15.20 8.58 -0.80
C GLY A 177 -14.48 9.26 0.36
N GLU A 178 -13.61 8.52 1.01
CA GLU A 178 -12.76 8.96 2.11
C GLU A 178 -11.36 8.35 1.93
N SER A 179 -10.33 9.16 2.21
CA SER A 179 -8.93 8.70 2.26
C SER A 179 -8.48 8.77 3.71
N LEU A 180 -8.25 7.62 4.32
CA LEU A 180 -7.81 7.47 5.69
C LEU A 180 -6.30 7.20 5.72
N ARG A 181 -5.54 8.00 6.50
CA ARG A 181 -4.10 7.80 6.69
C ARG A 181 -3.78 6.80 7.81
N VAL A 182 -4.50 5.68 7.81
CA VAL A 182 -4.26 4.51 8.67
C VAL A 182 -4.34 3.27 7.81
N ALA A 183 -3.27 2.49 7.76
CA ALA A 183 -3.16 1.34 6.86
C ALA A 183 -2.10 0.33 7.34
N GLY A 184 -1.51 -0.44 6.43
CA GLY A 184 -0.56 -1.52 6.72
C GLY A 184 0.62 -1.12 7.60
N THR A 185 1.18 0.08 7.42
CA THR A 185 2.30 0.60 8.23
C THR A 185 1.88 0.88 9.68
N ASP A 186 0.64 1.38 9.89
CA ASP A 186 0.13 1.64 11.24
C ASP A 186 -0.09 0.35 12.01
N ILE A 187 -0.55 -0.69 11.30
CA ILE A 187 -0.69 -2.05 11.84
C ILE A 187 0.68 -2.60 12.24
N THR A 188 1.69 -2.47 11.39
CA THR A 188 3.08 -2.88 11.69
C THR A 188 3.63 -2.13 12.89
N ASN A 189 3.42 -0.82 12.96
CA ASN A 189 3.83 0.02 14.07
C ASN A 189 3.10 -0.33 15.39
N ALA A 190 1.83 -0.73 15.31
CA ALA A 190 1.08 -1.20 16.47
C ALA A 190 1.69 -2.49 17.05
N ILE A 191 2.12 -3.41 16.19
CA ILE A 191 2.84 -4.62 16.59
C ILE A 191 4.18 -4.25 17.27
N ILE A 192 4.99 -3.37 16.69
CA ILE A 192 6.26 -2.92 17.29
C ILE A 192 6.03 -2.33 18.68
N ARG A 193 5.02 -1.45 18.82
CA ARG A 193 4.66 -0.86 20.12
C ARG A 193 4.22 -1.90 21.13
N HIS A 194 3.44 -2.89 20.70
CA HIS A 194 3.00 -3.98 21.56
C HIS A 194 4.17 -4.81 22.08
N PHE A 195 5.11 -5.23 21.23
CA PHE A 195 6.30 -5.97 21.66
C PHE A 195 7.14 -5.19 22.67
N ARG A 196 7.30 -3.89 22.44
CA ARG A 196 8.03 -3.02 23.35
C ARG A 196 7.34 -2.91 24.71
N LYS A 197 6.01 -2.72 24.72
CA LYS A 197 5.22 -2.48 25.93
C LYS A 197 4.96 -3.76 26.72
N ALA A 198 4.56 -4.83 26.06
CA ALA A 198 4.14 -6.08 26.73
C ALA A 198 5.29 -7.01 27.07
N TYR A 199 6.37 -7.00 26.25
CA TYR A 199 7.46 -7.96 26.39
C TYR A 199 8.82 -7.30 26.67
N ASN A 200 8.91 -5.97 26.75
CA ASN A 200 10.18 -5.24 26.77
C ASN A 200 11.14 -5.69 25.65
N LEU A 201 10.61 -6.06 24.50
CA LEU A 201 11.35 -6.58 23.37
C LEU A 201 11.35 -5.58 22.21
N ALA A 202 12.52 -5.10 21.81
CA ALA A 202 12.70 -4.29 20.62
C ALA A 202 12.82 -5.20 19.40
N ILE A 203 11.87 -5.07 18.46
CA ILE A 203 11.88 -5.72 17.16
C ILE A 203 11.96 -4.67 16.06
N GLY A 204 12.57 -5.02 14.92
CA GLY A 204 12.64 -4.15 13.75
C GLY A 204 11.35 -4.19 12.91
N GLU A 205 11.22 -3.22 12.00
CA GLU A 205 10.07 -3.09 11.09
C GLU A 205 9.84 -4.37 10.28
N ARG A 206 10.91 -4.94 9.72
CA ARG A 206 10.83 -6.19 8.94
C ARG A 206 10.26 -7.35 9.75
N THR A 207 10.71 -7.51 10.99
CA THR A 207 10.21 -8.58 11.87
C THR A 207 8.73 -8.38 12.20
N ALA A 208 8.31 -7.15 12.48
CA ALA A 208 6.91 -6.82 12.75
C ALA A 208 6.03 -7.04 11.50
N GLU A 209 6.52 -6.71 10.31
CA GLU A 209 5.86 -6.99 9.03
C GLU A 209 5.69 -8.50 8.81
N ASP A 210 6.73 -9.29 9.09
CA ASP A 210 6.66 -10.75 9.02
C ASP A 210 5.60 -11.33 9.99
N VAL A 211 5.51 -10.78 11.23
CA VAL A 211 4.47 -11.16 12.21
C VAL A 211 3.08 -10.82 11.67
N LYS A 212 2.89 -9.62 11.13
CA LYS A 212 1.64 -9.17 10.52
C LYS A 212 1.19 -10.12 9.42
N ILE A 213 2.06 -10.40 8.46
CA ILE A 213 1.72 -11.23 7.29
C ILE A 213 1.41 -12.68 7.70
N LYS A 214 2.19 -13.24 8.63
CA LYS A 214 2.09 -14.67 8.98
C LYS A 214 0.93 -14.97 9.92
N ILE A 215 0.78 -14.22 11.00
CA ILE A 215 -0.13 -14.59 12.10
C ILE A 215 -1.14 -13.51 12.51
N ALA A 216 -1.09 -12.27 11.95
CA ALA A 216 -2.11 -11.30 12.30
C ALA A 216 -3.49 -11.73 11.78
N SER A 217 -4.51 -11.49 12.62
CA SER A 217 -5.90 -11.70 12.27
C SER A 217 -6.77 -10.59 12.86
N ALA A 218 -7.75 -10.14 12.11
CA ALA A 218 -8.70 -9.13 12.56
C ALA A 218 -9.85 -9.75 13.37
N TYR A 219 -10.16 -11.04 13.14
CA TYR A 219 -11.20 -11.79 13.81
C TYR A 219 -10.66 -13.06 14.48
N LYS A 220 -11.37 -13.61 15.45
CA LYS A 220 -11.00 -14.84 16.15
C LYS A 220 -10.87 -16.00 15.14
N LEU A 221 -9.72 -16.69 15.19
CA LEU A 221 -9.49 -17.87 14.36
C LEU A 221 -9.99 -19.12 15.06
N GLU A 222 -10.44 -20.12 14.30
CA GLU A 222 -10.80 -21.43 14.84
C GLU A 222 -9.60 -22.08 15.56
N LYS A 223 -8.41 -21.93 14.97
CA LYS A 223 -7.14 -22.34 15.56
C LYS A 223 -6.16 -21.17 15.52
N GLU A 224 -5.78 -20.70 16.70
CA GLU A 224 -4.80 -19.63 16.81
C GLU A 224 -3.41 -20.10 16.30
N MET A 225 -2.73 -19.19 15.62
CA MET A 225 -1.42 -19.43 15.02
C MET A 225 -0.35 -18.92 15.98
N THR A 226 0.82 -19.56 16.00
CA THR A 226 1.98 -19.13 16.80
C THR A 226 3.20 -18.87 15.93
N MET A 227 4.10 -18.02 16.42
CA MET A 227 5.35 -17.70 15.75
C MET A 227 6.43 -17.33 16.78
N MET A 228 7.66 -17.81 16.56
CA MET A 228 8.83 -17.36 17.30
C MET A 228 9.35 -16.04 16.73
N VAL A 229 9.52 -15.03 17.59
CA VAL A 229 9.96 -13.69 17.22
C VAL A 229 11.24 -13.35 17.96
N ARG A 230 12.24 -12.86 17.22
CA ARG A 230 13.55 -12.50 17.75
C ARG A 230 13.69 -10.99 17.84
N GLY A 231 14.26 -10.53 18.96
CA GLY A 231 14.50 -9.12 19.19
C GLY A 231 15.60 -8.89 20.22
N ARG A 232 15.73 -7.65 20.64
CA ARG A 232 16.63 -7.27 21.75
C ARG A 232 15.81 -6.89 22.96
N ASN A 233 16.06 -7.58 24.07
CA ASN A 233 15.46 -7.23 25.36
C ASN A 233 15.91 -5.81 25.78
N LEU A 234 14.95 -4.96 26.13
CA LEU A 234 15.21 -3.56 26.47
C LEU A 234 15.77 -3.36 27.88
N VAL A 235 15.62 -4.37 28.76
CA VAL A 235 16.12 -4.32 30.15
C VAL A 235 17.55 -4.87 30.22
N THR A 236 17.76 -6.06 29.64
CA THR A 236 19.06 -6.76 29.71
C THR A 236 20.00 -6.40 28.56
N ALA A 237 19.50 -5.76 27.52
CA ALA A 237 20.17 -5.49 26.25
C ALA A 237 20.60 -6.76 25.46
N LEU A 238 20.24 -7.95 25.90
CA LEU A 238 20.61 -9.21 25.25
C LEU A 238 19.60 -9.58 24.14
N PRO A 239 20.05 -10.34 23.11
CA PRO A 239 19.12 -10.98 22.18
C PRO A 239 18.18 -11.93 22.94
N GLU A 240 16.89 -11.88 22.57
CA GLU A 240 15.84 -12.71 23.15
C GLU A 240 14.92 -13.23 22.04
N GLU A 241 14.39 -14.44 22.26
CA GLU A 241 13.39 -15.06 21.42
C GLU A 241 12.11 -15.27 22.23
N ARG A 242 10.95 -14.94 21.62
CA ARG A 242 9.64 -15.03 22.26
C ARG A 242 8.63 -15.67 21.34
N GLU A 243 7.88 -16.65 21.85
CA GLU A 243 6.71 -17.16 21.16
C GLU A 243 5.54 -16.21 21.38
N VAL A 244 4.82 -15.90 20.29
CA VAL A 244 3.61 -15.09 20.29
C VAL A 244 2.52 -15.77 19.47
N ASN A 245 1.26 -15.46 19.76
CA ASN A 245 0.13 -16.04 19.05
C ASN A 245 -0.74 -14.98 18.38
N SER A 246 -1.59 -15.41 17.46
CA SER A 246 -2.48 -14.54 16.69
C SER A 246 -3.51 -13.81 17.55
N ALA A 247 -3.94 -14.36 18.70
CA ALA A 247 -4.85 -13.69 19.62
C ALA A 247 -4.21 -12.42 20.20
N THR A 248 -2.96 -12.53 20.68
CA THR A 248 -2.19 -11.39 21.19
C THR A 248 -1.93 -10.33 20.11
N ILE A 249 -1.62 -10.77 18.88
CA ILE A 249 -1.39 -9.84 17.76
C ILE A 249 -2.70 -9.15 17.36
N ARG A 250 -3.85 -9.83 17.42
CA ARG A 250 -5.18 -9.25 17.18
C ARG A 250 -5.48 -8.10 18.15
N GLU A 251 -5.19 -8.30 19.44
CA GLU A 251 -5.32 -7.23 20.44
C GLU A 251 -4.38 -6.05 20.12
N ALA A 252 -3.15 -6.33 19.71
CA ALA A 252 -2.18 -5.29 19.37
C ALA A 252 -2.64 -4.40 18.20
N ILE A 253 -3.30 -4.97 17.20
CA ILE A 253 -3.74 -4.28 15.99
C ILE A 253 -5.19 -3.79 16.05
N ALA A 254 -5.90 -4.02 17.15
CA ALA A 254 -7.34 -3.68 17.27
C ALA A 254 -7.63 -2.20 16.97
N THR A 255 -6.78 -1.29 17.43
CA THR A 255 -6.98 0.16 17.20
C THR A 255 -6.94 0.55 15.72
N PRO A 256 -5.89 0.27 14.94
CA PRO A 256 -5.90 0.62 13.51
C PRO A 256 -7.00 -0.12 12.74
N ILE A 257 -7.32 -1.35 13.05
CA ILE A 257 -8.44 -2.08 12.42
C ILE A 257 -9.78 -1.38 12.71
N SER A 258 -10.05 -1.02 13.97
CA SER A 258 -11.27 -0.30 14.36
C SER A 258 -11.40 1.06 13.64
N GLN A 259 -10.30 1.78 13.45
CA GLN A 259 -10.30 3.04 12.70
C GLN A 259 -10.70 2.83 11.23
N ILE A 260 -10.19 1.79 10.59
CA ILE A 260 -10.56 1.43 9.21
C ILE A 260 -12.06 1.12 9.13
N ILE A 261 -12.57 0.28 10.03
CA ILE A 261 -14.00 -0.09 10.08
C ILE A 261 -14.88 1.14 10.30
N THR A 262 -14.50 2.01 11.23
CA THR A 262 -15.24 3.25 11.49
C THR A 262 -15.30 4.15 10.25
N SER A 263 -14.22 4.25 9.50
CA SER A 263 -14.17 5.03 8.26
C SER A 263 -15.07 4.45 7.17
N ILE A 264 -15.13 3.10 7.07
CA ILE A 264 -16.05 2.44 6.13
C ILE A 264 -17.52 2.72 6.50
N LYS A 265 -17.90 2.58 7.79
CA LYS A 265 -19.26 2.89 8.27
C LYS A 265 -19.62 4.35 7.96
N LYS A 266 -18.72 5.29 8.26
CA LYS A 266 -18.91 6.72 7.96
C LYS A 266 -19.08 6.98 6.45
N SER A 267 -18.35 6.28 5.59
CA SER A 267 -18.51 6.39 4.12
C SER A 267 -19.90 5.90 3.68
N LEU A 268 -20.43 4.85 4.28
CA LEU A 268 -21.78 4.35 4.02
C LEU A 268 -22.86 5.35 4.49
N GLU A 269 -22.68 6.00 5.64
CA GLU A 269 -23.63 6.99 6.18
C GLU A 269 -23.84 8.18 5.23
N VAL A 270 -22.79 8.61 4.52
CA VAL A 270 -22.85 9.73 3.56
C VAL A 270 -23.20 9.29 2.14
N THR A 271 -23.31 8.00 1.90
CA THR A 271 -23.67 7.45 0.59
C THR A 271 -25.17 7.60 0.33
N LYS A 272 -25.54 7.94 -0.93
CA LYS A 272 -26.94 8.07 -1.32
C LYS A 272 -27.69 6.75 -1.12
N PRO A 273 -28.98 6.78 -0.68
CA PRO A 273 -29.75 5.57 -0.37
C PRO A 273 -29.78 4.52 -1.49
N GLU A 274 -29.94 4.95 -2.76
CA GLU A 274 -29.99 4.04 -3.90
C GLU A 274 -28.66 3.32 -4.13
N LEU A 275 -27.54 4.04 -3.95
CA LEU A 275 -26.21 3.43 -4.05
C LEU A 275 -25.92 2.51 -2.85
N SER A 276 -26.46 2.83 -1.68
CA SER A 276 -26.35 1.96 -0.49
C SER A 276 -27.13 0.67 -0.67
N ALA A 277 -28.30 0.72 -1.33
CA ALA A 277 -29.07 -0.48 -1.69
C ALA A 277 -28.27 -1.39 -2.63
N ASP A 278 -27.63 -0.82 -3.67
CA ASP A 278 -26.76 -1.59 -4.56
C ASP A 278 -25.59 -2.26 -3.80
N ILE A 279 -25.01 -1.56 -2.83
CA ILE A 279 -23.92 -2.09 -2.00
C ILE A 279 -24.40 -3.21 -1.09
N LEU A 280 -25.63 -3.16 -0.59
CA LEU A 280 -26.22 -4.23 0.20
C LEU A 280 -26.32 -5.53 -0.60
N ASP A 281 -26.71 -5.44 -1.87
CA ASP A 281 -26.85 -6.60 -2.76
C ASP A 281 -25.51 -7.14 -3.25
N ARG A 282 -24.56 -6.28 -3.54
CA ARG A 282 -23.25 -6.62 -4.14
C ARG A 282 -22.12 -6.83 -3.14
N GLY A 283 -22.30 -6.33 -1.93
CA GLY A 283 -21.25 -6.26 -0.92
C GLY A 283 -20.22 -5.17 -1.22
N LEU A 284 -19.17 -5.14 -0.41
CA LEU A 284 -18.00 -4.29 -0.61
C LEU A 284 -16.82 -5.10 -1.17
N PHE A 285 -16.01 -4.47 -1.99
CA PHE A 285 -14.85 -5.08 -2.61
C PHE A 285 -13.59 -4.63 -1.86
N LEU A 286 -12.86 -5.59 -1.32
CA LEU A 286 -11.59 -5.34 -0.63
C LEU A 286 -10.43 -5.46 -1.61
N ALA A 287 -9.54 -4.47 -1.58
CA ALA A 287 -8.31 -4.42 -2.37
C ALA A 287 -7.11 -4.05 -1.46
N GLY A 288 -5.91 -4.10 -2.03
CA GLY A 288 -4.67 -3.78 -1.34
C GLY A 288 -4.14 -4.91 -0.46
N GLY A 289 -2.88 -4.77 -0.05
CA GLY A 289 -2.19 -5.77 0.78
C GLY A 289 -2.77 -5.94 2.18
N GLY A 290 -3.35 -4.88 2.75
CA GLY A 290 -4.00 -4.91 4.06
C GLY A 290 -5.30 -5.73 4.08
N ALA A 291 -5.98 -5.86 2.95
CA ALA A 291 -7.16 -6.71 2.80
C ALA A 291 -6.88 -8.21 3.04
N LEU A 292 -5.60 -8.62 2.95
CA LEU A 292 -5.18 -10.00 3.19
C LEU A 292 -5.06 -10.37 4.68
N ILE A 293 -5.28 -9.44 5.61
CA ILE A 293 -5.33 -9.74 7.04
C ILE A 293 -6.46 -10.73 7.31
N LYS A 294 -6.10 -11.85 7.95
CA LYS A 294 -7.04 -12.94 8.19
C LYS A 294 -8.27 -12.49 8.98
N GLY A 295 -9.43 -12.87 8.51
CA GLY A 295 -10.70 -12.58 9.17
C GLY A 295 -11.17 -11.13 9.08
N LEU A 296 -10.53 -10.28 8.27
CA LEU A 296 -10.96 -8.89 8.11
C LEU A 296 -12.38 -8.80 7.54
N CYS A 297 -12.71 -9.62 6.53
CA CYS A 297 -14.05 -9.68 5.96
C CYS A 297 -15.13 -10.12 6.97
N LEU A 298 -14.78 -10.93 7.96
CA LEU A 298 -15.74 -11.39 8.96
C LEU A 298 -16.20 -10.27 9.90
N LEU A 299 -15.39 -9.23 10.10
CA LEU A 299 -15.79 -8.09 10.92
C LEU A 299 -16.94 -7.28 10.31
N TYR A 300 -17.09 -7.29 8.97
CA TYR A 300 -18.19 -6.59 8.30
C TYR A 300 -19.48 -7.43 8.27
N THR A 301 -19.34 -8.76 8.27
CA THR A 301 -20.47 -9.66 8.25
C THR A 301 -21.02 -9.95 9.65
N SER A 302 -20.19 -9.94 10.69
CA SER A 302 -20.61 -10.17 12.07
C SER A 302 -21.32 -8.96 12.69
N ASP A 303 -20.81 -7.74 12.45
CA ASP A 303 -21.45 -6.51 12.94
C ASP A 303 -22.82 -6.25 12.29
N ALA A 304 -23.07 -6.78 11.08
CA ALA A 304 -24.36 -6.70 10.40
C ALA A 304 -25.38 -7.74 10.91
N ALA A 305 -24.92 -8.75 11.67
CA ALA A 305 -25.78 -9.79 12.25
C ALA A 305 -26.17 -9.49 13.70
N ASP A 306 -25.49 -8.55 14.37
CA ASP A 306 -25.72 -8.17 15.77
C ASP A 306 -26.56 -6.89 15.94
N GLU A 307 -26.97 -6.21 14.83
CA GLU A 307 -27.95 -5.12 14.77
C GLU A 307 -29.29 -5.61 14.18
#